data_dd6d010604f1152b3edd9f0eb6fd6af8
#
_entry.id   dd6d010604f1152b3edd9f0eb6fd6af8
#
_cell.length_a   1.000
_cell.length_b   1.000
_cell.length_c   1.000
_cell.angle_alpha   90.00
_cell.angle_beta   90.00
_cell.angle_gamma   90.00
#
_symmetry.space_group_name_H-M   'P 1'
#
loop_
_entity.id
_entity.type
_entity.pdbx_description
1 polymer ?
#
loop_
_entity_poly.entity_id
_entity_poly.type
_entity_poly.pdbx_seq_one_letter_code
_entity_poly.pdbx_strand_id
1 'polypeptide(L)'
;MSIQAHSPLSDIQIPMSEIETAIMNYAAGKLTPARHALIACAIELNPDLAEFAALNTSVAASLLDEVKPVSLSPLFIGKVLETLSFGHPYDVANDHNPKRIMNAPPVSKGLVNRDVIKNMSWKSLIPGVAVHDLLGNRKTKNGERLYLLKVKAGMRMPEHTHQGEEWALILSGGYRVDGKTYRRGDLHFENETNSHSPVICEGEDCICLAMTEAPLVMKNWLPKLIQRVVGI
;
A
#
# COMPACT_ATOMS: atom_id res chain seq x y z
N MET A 1 22.55 41.67 -30.87
CA MET A 1 21.20 41.11 -30.82
C MET A 1 21.33 39.65 -30.39
N SER A 2 21.18 39.37 -29.09
CA SER A 2 21.28 38.04 -28.55
C SER A 2 19.87 37.41 -28.52
N ILE A 3 19.68 36.37 -29.29
CA ILE A 3 18.43 35.59 -29.31
C ILE A 3 18.50 34.67 -28.08
N GLN A 4 17.75 35.00 -27.06
CA GLN A 4 17.47 34.03 -25.96
C GLN A 4 16.52 32.97 -26.48
N ALA A 5 17.01 31.75 -26.59
CA ALA A 5 16.19 30.59 -26.85
C ALA A 5 15.31 30.32 -25.62
N HIS A 6 14.03 30.63 -25.69
CA HIS A 6 13.01 30.17 -24.74
C HIS A 6 12.84 28.69 -24.98
N SER A 7 13.15 27.90 -23.95
CA SER A 7 12.83 26.48 -23.90
C SER A 7 11.32 26.34 -23.64
N PRO A 8 10.52 25.78 -24.56
CA PRO A 8 9.05 25.68 -24.40
C PRO A 8 8.57 24.56 -23.48
N LEU A 9 9.47 23.90 -22.74
CA LEU A 9 9.11 22.71 -21.91
C LEU A 9 9.03 23.00 -20.40
N SER A 10 9.23 24.27 -19.96
CA SER A 10 9.27 24.58 -18.52
C SER A 10 7.90 24.75 -17.86
N ASP A 11 6.79 24.83 -18.60
CA ASP A 11 5.50 25.28 -18.06
C ASP A 11 4.34 24.26 -18.15
N ILE A 12 4.58 23.02 -18.57
CA ILE A 12 3.57 21.96 -18.52
C ILE A 12 3.76 21.18 -17.22
N GLN A 13 3.25 21.72 -16.12
CA GLN A 13 3.01 20.94 -14.91
C GLN A 13 1.73 20.12 -15.11
N ILE A 14 1.86 18.87 -15.53
CA ILE A 14 0.76 17.89 -15.44
C ILE A 14 0.69 17.49 -13.95
N PRO A 15 -0.41 17.80 -13.23
CA PRO A 15 -0.53 17.41 -11.85
C PRO A 15 -0.56 15.88 -11.79
N MET A 16 0.44 15.27 -11.14
CA MET A 16 0.49 13.83 -10.90
C MET A 16 -0.56 13.44 -9.87
N SER A 17 -1.23 12.34 -10.11
CA SER A 17 -2.11 11.74 -9.11
C SER A 17 -1.30 11.21 -7.92
N GLU A 18 -1.94 11.08 -6.75
CA GLU A 18 -1.33 10.47 -5.56
C GLU A 18 -0.84 9.04 -5.85
N ILE A 19 -1.58 8.31 -6.68
CA ILE A 19 -1.21 6.94 -7.08
C ILE A 19 0.08 6.94 -7.91
N GLU A 20 0.21 7.82 -8.91
CA GLU A 20 1.43 7.94 -9.73
C GLU A 20 2.62 8.34 -8.85
N THR A 21 2.45 9.28 -7.94
CA THR A 21 3.46 9.69 -6.96
C THR A 21 3.89 8.52 -6.08
N ALA A 22 2.95 7.70 -5.62
CA ALA A 22 3.25 6.52 -4.80
C ALA A 22 4.05 5.47 -5.60
N ILE A 23 3.74 5.25 -6.87
CA ILE A 23 4.49 4.31 -7.73
C ILE A 23 5.91 4.80 -8.01
N MET A 24 6.09 6.10 -8.26
CA MET A 24 7.44 6.68 -8.39
C MET A 24 8.25 6.51 -7.10
N ASN A 25 7.65 6.76 -5.95
CA ASN A 25 8.29 6.54 -4.66
C ASN A 25 8.58 5.06 -4.39
N TYR A 26 7.73 4.14 -4.89
CA TYR A 26 7.99 2.70 -4.86
C TYR A 26 9.25 2.35 -5.65
N ALA A 27 9.35 2.80 -6.90
CA ALA A 27 10.54 2.58 -7.76
C ALA A 27 11.82 3.18 -7.16
N ALA A 28 11.71 4.32 -6.47
CA ALA A 28 12.81 4.99 -5.78
C ALA A 28 13.15 4.39 -4.39
N GLY A 29 12.41 3.39 -3.90
CA GLY A 29 12.62 2.79 -2.59
C GLY A 29 12.33 3.73 -1.40
N LYS A 30 11.47 4.73 -1.59
CA LYS A 30 11.18 5.77 -0.59
C LYS A 30 9.93 5.53 0.25
N LEU A 31 9.18 4.47 -0.04
CA LEU A 31 7.95 4.16 0.69
C LEU A 31 8.25 3.53 2.06
N THR A 32 7.34 3.75 3.00
CA THR A 32 7.30 2.98 4.25
C THR A 32 7.02 1.52 3.97
N PRO A 33 7.37 0.57 4.86
CA PRO A 33 7.11 -0.85 4.64
C PRO A 33 5.63 -1.18 4.37
N ALA A 34 4.70 -0.52 5.05
CA ALA A 34 3.26 -0.73 4.86
C ALA A 34 2.79 -0.27 3.48
N ARG A 35 3.16 0.94 3.06
CA ARG A 35 2.86 1.46 1.72
C ARG A 35 3.55 0.64 0.63
N HIS A 36 4.81 0.27 0.84
CA HIS A 36 5.55 -0.57 -0.12
C HIS A 36 4.83 -1.89 -0.37
N ALA A 37 4.38 -2.59 0.69
CA ALA A 37 3.64 -3.84 0.56
C ALA A 37 2.31 -3.66 -0.19
N LEU A 38 1.56 -2.59 0.12
CA LEU A 38 0.29 -2.28 -0.55
C LEU A 38 0.51 -1.96 -2.03
N ILE A 39 1.45 -1.07 -2.37
CA ILE A 39 1.75 -0.69 -3.76
C ILE A 39 2.30 -1.89 -4.54
N ALA A 40 3.14 -2.75 -3.93
CA ALA A 40 3.60 -3.99 -4.56
C ALA A 40 2.42 -4.90 -4.95
N CYS A 41 1.41 -5.04 -4.06
CA CYS A 41 0.19 -5.79 -4.37
C CYS A 41 -0.62 -5.13 -5.49
N ALA A 42 -0.72 -3.80 -5.52
CA ALA A 42 -1.43 -3.06 -6.57
C ALA A 42 -0.76 -3.27 -7.93
N ILE A 43 0.55 -3.15 -8.02
CA ILE A 43 1.35 -3.42 -9.23
C ILE A 43 1.15 -4.86 -9.72
N GLU A 44 1.08 -5.84 -8.81
CA GLU A 44 0.87 -7.25 -9.18
C GLU A 44 -0.54 -7.51 -9.76
N LEU A 45 -1.54 -6.74 -9.34
CA LEU A 45 -2.93 -6.92 -9.76
C LEU A 45 -3.36 -6.05 -10.92
N ASN A 46 -2.68 -4.94 -11.19
CA ASN A 46 -3.07 -3.95 -12.19
C ASN A 46 -1.95 -3.77 -13.22
N PRO A 47 -2.17 -4.24 -14.47
CA PRO A 47 -1.17 -4.16 -15.53
C PRO A 47 -0.72 -2.72 -15.86
N ASP A 48 -1.62 -1.73 -15.78
CA ASP A 48 -1.29 -0.32 -16.09
C ASP A 48 -0.33 0.23 -15.04
N LEU A 49 -0.55 -0.10 -13.76
CA LEU A 49 0.36 0.26 -12.68
C LEU A 49 1.71 -0.47 -12.79
N ALA A 50 1.70 -1.72 -13.27
CA ALA A 50 2.92 -2.50 -13.50
C ALA A 50 3.78 -1.87 -14.62
N GLU A 51 3.16 -1.47 -15.71
CA GLU A 51 3.85 -0.79 -16.83
C GLU A 51 4.45 0.55 -16.35
N PHE A 52 3.67 1.35 -15.63
CA PHE A 52 4.15 2.62 -15.10
C PHE A 52 5.30 2.44 -14.09
N ALA A 53 5.25 1.43 -13.24
CA ALA A 53 6.33 1.09 -12.31
C ALA A 53 7.61 0.65 -13.04
N ALA A 54 7.48 -0.17 -14.09
CA ALA A 54 8.60 -0.62 -14.92
C ALA A 54 9.27 0.56 -15.64
N LEU A 55 8.49 1.48 -16.19
CA LEU A 55 9.01 2.71 -16.81
C LEU A 55 9.81 3.54 -15.81
N ASN A 56 9.26 3.81 -14.63
CA ASN A 56 9.95 4.59 -13.59
C ASN A 56 11.23 3.90 -13.11
N THR A 57 11.23 2.59 -12.99
CA THR A 57 12.43 1.82 -12.63
C THR A 57 13.51 1.93 -13.71
N SER A 58 13.13 1.91 -14.99
CA SER A 58 14.06 2.08 -16.11
C SER A 58 14.69 3.46 -16.15
N VAL A 59 13.89 4.51 -15.89
CA VAL A 59 14.38 5.89 -15.78
C VAL A 59 15.34 6.00 -14.60
N ALA A 60 15.00 5.46 -13.44
CA ALA A 60 15.87 5.47 -12.27
C ALA A 60 17.19 4.74 -12.53
N ALA A 61 17.17 3.60 -13.22
CA ALA A 61 18.38 2.86 -13.60
C ALA A 61 19.27 3.70 -14.53
N SER A 62 18.70 4.36 -15.54
CA SER A 62 19.45 5.24 -16.46
C SER A 62 20.13 6.39 -15.74
N LEU A 63 19.47 6.99 -14.73
CA LEU A 63 20.07 8.04 -13.90
C LEU A 63 21.22 7.49 -13.02
N LEU A 64 21.11 6.25 -12.57
CA LEU A 64 22.16 5.60 -11.77
C LEU A 64 23.42 5.36 -12.60
N ASP A 65 23.29 5.03 -13.89
CA ASP A 65 24.44 4.83 -14.80
C ASP A 65 25.29 6.09 -14.99
N GLU A 66 24.73 7.26 -14.75
CA GLU A 66 25.47 8.54 -14.79
C GLU A 66 26.26 8.84 -13.50
N VAL A 67 25.99 8.10 -12.42
CA VAL A 67 26.67 8.28 -11.13
C VAL A 67 28.06 7.64 -11.18
N LYS A 68 29.10 8.41 -10.81
CA LYS A 68 30.45 7.88 -10.74
C LYS A 68 30.52 6.72 -9.75
N PRO A 69 31.04 5.54 -10.18
CA PRO A 69 31.19 4.41 -9.28
C PRO A 69 32.18 4.72 -8.15
N VAL A 70 31.85 4.22 -6.95
CA VAL A 70 32.73 4.32 -5.78
C VAL A 70 33.32 2.94 -5.51
N SER A 71 34.65 2.89 -5.28
CA SER A 71 35.32 1.64 -4.91
C SER A 71 34.86 1.14 -3.55
N LEU A 72 34.42 -0.10 -3.50
CA LEU A 72 34.02 -0.77 -2.27
C LEU A 72 35.26 -1.45 -1.65
N SER A 73 35.40 -1.39 -0.31
CA SER A 73 36.49 -2.12 0.36
C SER A 73 36.26 -3.63 0.25
N PRO A 74 37.33 -4.45 0.15
CA PRO A 74 37.22 -5.91 0.16
C PRO A 74 36.46 -6.45 1.38
N LEU A 75 36.63 -5.80 2.55
CA LEU A 75 35.91 -6.17 3.78
C LEU A 75 34.43 -5.95 3.66
N PHE A 76 33.98 -4.87 3.00
CA PHE A 76 32.56 -4.58 2.76
C PHE A 76 31.95 -5.62 1.80
N ILE A 77 32.66 -5.94 0.71
CA ILE A 77 32.24 -6.96 -0.26
C ILE A 77 32.11 -8.33 0.43
N GLY A 78 33.10 -8.72 1.28
CA GLY A 78 33.03 -9.95 2.05
C GLY A 78 31.80 -10.03 2.94
N LYS A 79 31.46 -8.96 3.68
CA LYS A 79 30.26 -8.90 4.52
C LYS A 79 28.95 -9.00 3.71
N VAL A 80 28.88 -8.38 2.55
CA VAL A 80 27.70 -8.48 1.66
C VAL A 80 27.55 -9.93 1.16
N LEU A 81 28.63 -10.55 0.69
CA LEU A 81 28.61 -11.94 0.21
C LEU A 81 28.25 -12.93 1.33
N GLU A 82 28.76 -12.75 2.55
CA GLU A 82 28.36 -13.52 3.72
C GLU A 82 26.83 -13.40 3.96
N THR A 83 26.29 -12.17 3.93
CA THR A 83 24.86 -11.93 4.12
C THR A 83 24.01 -12.61 3.05
N LEU A 84 24.49 -12.68 1.81
CA LEU A 84 23.80 -13.35 0.70
C LEU A 84 23.93 -14.88 0.74
N SER A 85 25.05 -15.40 1.26
CA SER A 85 25.34 -16.84 1.30
C SER A 85 24.64 -17.57 2.43
N PHE A 86 24.32 -16.90 3.52
CA PHE A 86 23.49 -17.46 4.59
C PHE A 86 22.01 -17.32 4.24
N GLY A 87 21.54 -18.16 3.33
CA GLY A 87 20.11 -18.38 3.09
C GLY A 87 19.45 -18.99 4.32
N HIS A 88 19.27 -18.21 5.38
CA HIS A 88 18.39 -18.64 6.47
C HIS A 88 16.94 -18.64 5.98
N PRO A 89 16.20 -19.72 6.24
CA PRO A 89 14.76 -19.70 6.05
C PRO A 89 14.21 -18.53 6.85
N TYR A 90 13.42 -17.71 6.19
CA TYR A 90 12.86 -16.48 6.70
C TYR A 90 11.97 -16.79 7.91
N ASP A 91 12.46 -16.61 9.11
CA ASP A 91 11.65 -16.63 10.33
C ASP A 91 11.08 -15.22 10.55
N VAL A 92 9.95 -14.97 9.88
CA VAL A 92 9.25 -13.68 9.91
C VAL A 92 8.72 -13.36 11.33
N ALA A 93 8.65 -14.36 12.20
CA ALA A 93 8.01 -14.23 13.51
C ALA A 93 8.83 -13.43 14.53
N ASN A 94 10.17 -13.33 14.39
CA ASN A 94 11.04 -12.78 15.43
C ASN A 94 12.02 -11.69 14.99
N ASP A 95 11.99 -11.23 13.74
CA ASP A 95 12.97 -10.27 13.26
C ASP A 95 12.48 -8.81 13.35
N HIS A 96 13.07 -8.07 14.29
CA HIS A 96 12.80 -6.65 14.50
C HIS A 96 13.65 -5.72 13.59
N ASN A 97 14.35 -6.27 12.58
CA ASN A 97 15.21 -5.48 11.69
C ASN A 97 14.43 -5.00 10.46
N PRO A 98 14.13 -3.70 10.34
CA PRO A 98 13.39 -3.13 9.20
C PRO A 98 14.10 -3.35 7.85
N LYS A 99 15.42 -3.54 7.81
CA LYS A 99 16.17 -3.85 6.59
C LYS A 99 15.92 -5.26 6.05
N ARG A 100 15.47 -6.19 6.88
CA ARG A 100 15.10 -7.55 6.46
C ARG A 100 13.71 -7.64 5.84
N ILE A 101 12.81 -6.72 6.20
CA ILE A 101 11.46 -6.64 5.60
C ILE A 101 11.55 -6.27 4.11
N MET A 102 12.54 -5.49 3.70
CA MET A 102 12.76 -5.11 2.30
C MET A 102 13.22 -6.25 1.39
N ASN A 103 13.78 -7.33 1.96
CA ASN A 103 14.26 -8.50 1.22
C ASN A 103 13.38 -9.73 1.41
N ALA A 104 12.23 -9.61 2.07
CA ALA A 104 11.24 -10.66 2.11
C ALA A 104 10.77 -10.98 0.68
N PRO A 105 10.59 -12.29 0.34
CA PRO A 105 9.85 -12.61 -0.88
C PRO A 105 8.54 -11.84 -0.81
N PRO A 106 8.10 -11.26 -1.93
CA PRO A 106 7.08 -10.23 -1.89
C PRO A 106 5.86 -10.76 -1.14
N VAL A 107 5.59 -10.16 0.01
CA VAL A 107 4.34 -10.34 0.81
C VAL A 107 3.13 -10.25 -0.11
N SER A 108 3.27 -9.50 -1.22
CA SER A 108 2.33 -9.40 -2.32
C SER A 108 1.84 -10.73 -2.86
N LYS A 109 2.72 -11.69 -3.19
CA LYS A 109 2.30 -12.97 -3.80
C LYS A 109 1.33 -13.79 -2.93
N GLY A 110 1.46 -13.71 -1.60
CA GLY A 110 0.50 -14.32 -0.68
C GLY A 110 -0.80 -13.51 -0.56
N LEU A 111 -0.70 -12.19 -0.44
CA LEU A 111 -1.85 -11.31 -0.20
C LEU A 111 -2.77 -11.14 -1.41
N VAL A 112 -2.28 -11.31 -2.65
CA VAL A 112 -3.13 -11.25 -3.85
C VAL A 112 -3.77 -12.59 -4.20
N ASN A 113 -3.36 -13.68 -3.56
CA ASN A 113 -3.92 -15.02 -3.80
C ASN A 113 -5.22 -15.19 -3.04
N ARG A 114 -6.34 -15.38 -3.77
CA ARG A 114 -7.68 -15.55 -3.19
C ARG A 114 -7.78 -16.75 -2.24
N ASP A 115 -7.08 -17.85 -2.51
CA ASP A 115 -7.15 -19.05 -1.66
C ASP A 115 -6.39 -18.85 -0.35
N VAL A 116 -5.29 -18.10 -0.36
CA VAL A 116 -4.58 -17.69 0.85
C VAL A 116 -5.49 -16.81 1.71
N ILE A 117 -6.13 -15.80 1.11
CA ILE A 117 -7.02 -14.87 1.81
C ILE A 117 -8.23 -15.61 2.44
N LYS A 118 -8.82 -16.58 1.74
CA LYS A 118 -9.96 -17.37 2.26
C LYS A 118 -9.62 -18.15 3.52
N ASN A 119 -8.38 -18.61 3.64
CA ASN A 119 -7.90 -19.43 4.76
C ASN A 119 -7.32 -18.62 5.93
N MET A 120 -7.31 -17.29 5.83
CA MET A 120 -6.85 -16.43 6.92
C MET A 120 -7.82 -16.42 8.11
N SER A 121 -7.29 -16.20 9.30
CA SER A 121 -8.10 -15.99 10.50
C SER A 121 -8.69 -14.59 10.51
N TRP A 122 -10.01 -14.47 10.63
CA TRP A 122 -10.71 -13.20 10.63
C TRP A 122 -11.25 -12.86 12.02
N LYS A 123 -10.92 -11.66 12.51
CA LYS A 123 -11.52 -11.11 13.72
C LYS A 123 -12.78 -10.33 13.33
N SER A 124 -13.95 -10.80 13.76
CA SER A 124 -15.21 -10.06 13.56
C SER A 124 -15.21 -8.79 14.41
N LEU A 125 -15.59 -7.67 13.79
CA LEU A 125 -15.75 -6.37 14.45
C LEU A 125 -17.21 -6.10 14.79
N ILE A 126 -18.06 -6.24 13.78
CA ILE A 126 -19.52 -6.16 13.85
C ILE A 126 -20.09 -7.20 12.88
N PRO A 127 -21.39 -7.53 12.95
CA PRO A 127 -22.02 -8.40 11.95
C PRO A 127 -21.75 -7.90 10.53
N GLY A 128 -21.13 -8.76 9.70
CA GLY A 128 -20.80 -8.45 8.30
C GLY A 128 -19.49 -7.69 8.07
N VAL A 129 -18.73 -7.35 9.12
CA VAL A 129 -17.41 -6.72 9.00
C VAL A 129 -16.37 -7.49 9.80
N ALA A 130 -15.28 -7.86 9.15
CA ALA A 130 -14.17 -8.55 9.80
C ALA A 130 -12.82 -8.03 9.31
N VAL A 131 -11.79 -8.17 10.14
CA VAL A 131 -10.42 -7.74 9.83
C VAL A 131 -9.42 -8.84 10.09
N HIS A 132 -8.30 -8.77 9.38
CA HIS A 132 -7.09 -9.51 9.65
C HIS A 132 -5.92 -8.53 9.69
N ASP A 133 -5.33 -8.32 10.85
CA ASP A 133 -4.20 -7.40 11.04
C ASP A 133 -2.91 -8.07 10.56
N LEU A 134 -2.22 -7.44 9.61
CA LEU A 134 -1.00 -7.97 9.00
C LEU A 134 0.27 -7.57 9.77
N LEU A 135 0.19 -6.52 10.56
CA LEU A 135 1.33 -6.03 11.35
C LEU A 135 1.29 -6.55 12.80
N GLY A 136 0.17 -7.16 13.21
CA GLY A 136 -0.09 -7.47 14.61
C GLY A 136 -0.13 -6.18 15.43
N ASN A 137 -0.06 -6.25 16.74
CA ASN A 137 0.01 -5.06 17.62
C ASN A 137 1.29 -4.21 17.45
N ARG A 138 2.04 -4.41 16.37
CA ARG A 138 3.25 -3.65 16.05
C ARG A 138 2.82 -2.32 15.45
N LYS A 139 2.97 -1.26 16.22
CA LYS A 139 2.91 0.09 15.66
C LYS A 139 4.14 0.29 14.79
N THR A 140 3.95 0.67 13.53
CA THR A 140 5.05 1.22 12.73
C THR A 140 5.58 2.47 13.42
N LYS A 141 6.81 2.88 13.15
CA LYS A 141 7.39 4.11 13.71
C LYS A 141 6.52 5.35 13.43
N ASN A 142 5.74 5.30 12.35
CA ASN A 142 4.90 6.41 11.87
C ASN A 142 3.42 6.24 12.26
N GLY A 143 3.05 5.21 13.02
CA GLY A 143 1.66 4.96 13.40
C GLY A 143 0.82 4.24 12.32
N GLU A 144 1.38 4.01 11.13
CA GLU A 144 0.69 3.34 10.02
C GLU A 144 0.21 1.94 10.40
N ARG A 145 -0.92 1.55 9.84
CA ARG A 145 -1.52 0.22 9.93
C ARG A 145 -1.68 -0.40 8.57
N LEU A 146 -1.51 -1.71 8.49
CA LEU A 146 -1.76 -2.51 7.30
C LEU A 146 -2.61 -3.71 7.70
N TYR A 147 -3.78 -3.84 7.10
CA TYR A 147 -4.75 -4.89 7.45
C TYR A 147 -5.62 -5.28 6.25
N LEU A 148 -6.17 -6.47 6.29
CA LEU A 148 -7.25 -6.86 5.40
C LEU A 148 -8.59 -6.53 6.07
N LEU A 149 -9.47 -5.89 5.32
CA LEU A 149 -10.85 -5.60 5.71
C LEU A 149 -11.79 -6.42 4.82
N LYS A 150 -12.68 -7.20 5.45
CA LYS A 150 -13.73 -7.93 4.77
C LYS A 150 -15.10 -7.36 5.17
N VAL A 151 -15.88 -6.99 4.17
CA VAL A 151 -17.23 -6.44 4.35
C VAL A 151 -18.23 -7.21 3.50
N LYS A 152 -19.36 -7.58 4.09
CA LYS A 152 -20.41 -8.37 3.45
C LYS A 152 -21.01 -7.63 2.24
N ALA A 153 -21.33 -8.40 1.19
CA ALA A 153 -22.02 -7.91 -0.01
C ALA A 153 -23.29 -7.14 0.34
N GLY A 154 -23.54 -6.05 -0.39
CA GLY A 154 -24.72 -5.16 -0.22
C GLY A 154 -24.64 -4.24 1.02
N MET A 155 -23.66 -4.39 1.89
CA MET A 155 -23.56 -3.59 3.11
C MET A 155 -23.10 -2.16 2.80
N ARG A 156 -23.66 -1.18 3.52
CA ARG A 156 -23.21 0.21 3.53
C ARG A 156 -22.31 0.44 4.74
N MET A 157 -21.11 0.92 4.50
CA MET A 157 -20.22 1.34 5.59
C MET A 157 -20.72 2.66 6.21
N PRO A 158 -20.60 2.83 7.54
CA PRO A 158 -20.90 4.10 8.18
C PRO A 158 -20.12 5.25 7.57
N GLU A 159 -20.71 6.44 7.57
CA GLU A 159 -20.03 7.64 7.11
C GLU A 159 -18.86 7.97 8.05
N HIS A 160 -17.68 8.14 7.46
CA HIS A 160 -16.42 8.39 8.18
C HIS A 160 -15.51 9.31 7.37
N THR A 161 -14.51 9.84 8.04
CA THR A 161 -13.39 10.58 7.47
C THR A 161 -12.09 10.05 8.05
N HIS A 162 -10.96 10.54 7.60
CA HIS A 162 -9.64 10.07 7.95
C HIS A 162 -8.86 11.16 8.72
N GLN A 163 -7.90 10.73 9.55
CA GLN A 163 -6.84 11.60 10.06
C GLN A 163 -5.54 11.16 9.36
N GLY A 164 -5.22 11.84 8.25
CA GLY A 164 -4.16 11.44 7.35
C GLY A 164 -4.68 10.58 6.19
N GLU A 165 -3.80 9.81 5.58
CA GLU A 165 -4.11 9.06 4.37
C GLU A 165 -4.70 7.68 4.65
N GLU A 166 -5.64 7.27 3.78
CA GLU A 166 -6.07 5.89 3.62
C GLU A 166 -5.84 5.43 2.18
N TRP A 167 -5.31 4.23 2.05
CA TRP A 167 -5.13 3.53 0.80
C TRP A 167 -5.85 2.19 0.87
N ALA A 168 -6.71 1.89 -0.10
CA ALA A 168 -7.47 0.65 -0.17
C ALA A 168 -7.31 -0.02 -1.53
N LEU A 169 -6.64 -1.17 -1.57
CA LEU A 169 -6.53 -2.02 -2.75
C LEU A 169 -7.59 -3.12 -2.70
N ILE A 170 -8.43 -3.22 -3.73
CA ILE A 170 -9.46 -4.26 -3.79
C ILE A 170 -8.86 -5.60 -4.19
N LEU A 171 -9.04 -6.61 -3.34
CA LEU A 171 -8.56 -7.97 -3.57
C LEU A 171 -9.67 -8.94 -4.03
N SER A 172 -10.93 -8.67 -3.66
CA SER A 172 -12.11 -9.45 -4.03
C SER A 172 -13.37 -8.58 -3.93
N GLY A 173 -14.40 -8.88 -4.73
CA GLY A 173 -15.61 -8.08 -4.76
C GLY A 173 -15.39 -6.64 -5.22
N GLY A 174 -16.00 -5.69 -4.53
CA GLY A 174 -15.84 -4.28 -4.81
C GLY A 174 -16.81 -3.41 -4.03
N TYR A 175 -16.65 -2.10 -4.13
CA TYR A 175 -17.58 -1.13 -3.55
C TYR A 175 -17.77 0.09 -4.46
N ARG A 176 -18.81 0.85 -4.17
CA ARG A 176 -19.12 2.14 -4.80
C ARG A 176 -18.99 3.25 -3.77
N VAL A 177 -18.34 4.33 -4.17
CA VAL A 177 -18.19 5.55 -3.37
C VAL A 177 -18.04 6.75 -4.33
N ASP A 178 -18.66 7.87 -4.02
CA ASP A 178 -18.59 9.13 -4.78
C ASP A 178 -18.82 8.96 -6.30
N GLY A 179 -19.78 8.11 -6.65
CA GLY A 179 -20.15 7.82 -8.04
C GLY A 179 -19.18 6.89 -8.80
N LYS A 180 -18.08 6.45 -8.18
CA LYS A 180 -17.14 5.50 -8.76
C LYS A 180 -17.34 4.11 -8.19
N THR A 181 -17.00 3.10 -8.99
CA THR A 181 -16.98 1.69 -8.57
C THR A 181 -15.54 1.18 -8.61
N TYR A 182 -15.08 0.69 -7.48
CA TYR A 182 -13.76 0.07 -7.31
C TYR A 182 -13.91 -1.45 -7.28
N ARG A 183 -13.10 -2.16 -8.04
CA ARG A 183 -13.10 -3.62 -8.20
C ARG A 183 -11.70 -4.18 -8.00
N ARG A 184 -11.57 -5.50 -8.03
CA ARG A 184 -10.27 -6.17 -7.86
C ARG A 184 -9.18 -5.57 -8.76
N GLY A 185 -8.08 -5.16 -8.14
CA GLY A 185 -6.93 -4.50 -8.75
C GLY A 185 -6.99 -2.98 -8.72
N ASP A 186 -8.18 -2.39 -8.41
CA ASP A 186 -8.29 -0.95 -8.28
C ASP A 186 -7.74 -0.50 -6.93
N LEU A 187 -7.01 0.60 -6.97
CA LEU A 187 -6.46 1.29 -5.82
C LEU A 187 -7.25 2.57 -5.57
N HIS A 188 -7.74 2.74 -4.35
CA HIS A 188 -8.46 3.92 -3.90
C HIS A 188 -7.63 4.66 -2.86
N PHE A 189 -7.56 5.98 -3.00
CA PHE A 189 -6.87 6.88 -2.08
C PHE A 189 -7.85 7.88 -1.52
N GLU A 190 -7.80 8.09 -0.20
CA GLU A 190 -8.55 9.09 0.54
C GLU A 190 -7.67 9.79 1.57
N ASN A 191 -8.07 10.98 1.96
CA ASN A 191 -7.41 11.79 2.97
C ASN A 191 -8.43 12.48 3.89
N GLU A 192 -7.96 13.38 4.74
CA GLU A 192 -8.78 14.07 5.74
C GLU A 192 -9.82 15.05 5.16
N THR A 193 -9.72 15.40 3.86
CA THR A 193 -10.59 16.42 3.27
C THR A 193 -11.98 15.88 2.93
N ASN A 194 -12.14 14.57 2.78
CA ASN A 194 -13.37 13.94 2.33
C ASN A 194 -14.03 13.10 3.41
N SER A 195 -15.36 13.13 3.41
CA SER A 195 -16.16 12.20 4.20
C SER A 195 -16.95 11.32 3.25
N HIS A 196 -16.90 10.01 3.46
CA HIS A 196 -17.51 9.06 2.55
C HIS A 196 -18.23 7.91 3.26
N SER A 197 -19.09 7.21 2.50
CA SER A 197 -19.86 6.05 2.97
C SER A 197 -19.90 5.00 1.87
N PRO A 198 -18.87 4.16 1.75
CA PRO A 198 -18.80 3.13 0.71
C PRO A 198 -19.97 2.15 0.80
N VAL A 199 -20.50 1.75 -0.36
CA VAL A 199 -21.52 0.72 -0.49
C VAL A 199 -20.94 -0.49 -1.20
N ILE A 200 -20.91 -1.61 -0.52
CA ILE A 200 -20.39 -2.86 -1.07
C ILE A 200 -21.28 -3.34 -2.21
N CYS A 201 -20.67 -3.76 -3.31
CA CYS A 201 -21.40 -4.33 -4.44
C CYS A 201 -22.10 -5.63 -4.03
N GLU A 202 -23.21 -5.94 -4.71
CA GLU A 202 -23.92 -7.19 -4.53
C GLU A 202 -23.13 -8.38 -5.09
N GLY A 203 -23.44 -9.59 -4.60
CA GLY A 203 -22.96 -10.87 -5.13
C GLY A 203 -21.73 -11.43 -4.47
N GLU A 204 -20.74 -10.62 -4.08
CA GLU A 204 -19.50 -11.08 -3.44
C GLU A 204 -19.09 -10.14 -2.31
N ASP A 205 -18.59 -10.69 -1.20
CA ASP A 205 -17.99 -9.89 -0.13
C ASP A 205 -16.80 -9.09 -0.65
N CYS A 206 -16.71 -7.83 -0.25
CA CYS A 206 -15.55 -7.03 -0.57
C CYS A 206 -14.42 -7.35 0.42
N ILE A 207 -13.25 -7.67 -0.12
CA ILE A 207 -12.01 -7.78 0.64
C ILE A 207 -11.03 -6.78 0.07
N CYS A 208 -10.54 -5.87 0.91
CA CYS A 208 -9.49 -4.94 0.53
C CYS A 208 -8.28 -5.05 1.46
N LEU A 209 -7.11 -4.79 0.91
CA LEU A 209 -5.90 -4.49 1.66
C LEU A 209 -5.91 -2.99 1.95
N ALA A 210 -6.01 -2.62 3.21
CA ALA A 210 -6.08 -1.24 3.65
C ALA A 210 -4.80 -0.84 4.39
N MET A 211 -4.30 0.35 4.09
CA MET A 211 -3.26 1.04 4.85
C MET A 211 -3.81 2.37 5.33
N THR A 212 -3.68 2.66 6.62
CA THR A 212 -4.11 3.93 7.24
C THR A 212 -2.99 4.51 8.08
N GLU A 213 -2.83 5.83 8.08
CA GLU A 213 -1.87 6.54 8.93
C GLU A 213 -2.37 6.73 10.35
N ALA A 214 -3.69 6.81 10.51
CA ALA A 214 -4.34 6.97 11.81
C ALA A 214 -5.68 6.23 11.84
N PRO A 215 -6.30 6.06 13.02
CA PRO A 215 -7.64 5.52 13.14
C PRO A 215 -8.67 6.35 12.39
N LEU A 216 -9.67 5.68 11.81
CA LEU A 216 -10.81 6.33 11.15
C LEU A 216 -11.55 7.26 12.12
N VAL A 217 -12.09 8.36 11.61
CA VAL A 217 -12.94 9.28 12.39
C VAL A 217 -14.39 9.06 12.01
N MET A 218 -15.12 8.35 12.87
CA MET A 218 -16.54 8.09 12.65
C MET A 218 -17.39 9.30 13.03
N LYS A 219 -18.34 9.71 12.16
CA LYS A 219 -19.26 10.82 12.46
C LYS A 219 -20.26 10.48 13.57
N ASN A 220 -20.71 9.22 13.67
CA ASN A 220 -21.67 8.77 14.65
C ASN A 220 -21.00 8.21 15.91
N TRP A 221 -21.64 8.37 17.09
CA TRP A 221 -21.09 7.94 18.37
C TRP A 221 -21.00 6.42 18.54
N LEU A 222 -21.92 5.66 17.98
CA LEU A 222 -21.96 4.21 18.13
C LEU A 222 -20.77 3.51 17.44
N PRO A 223 -20.43 3.82 16.18
CA PRO A 223 -19.19 3.35 15.56
C PRO A 223 -17.93 3.79 16.30
N LYS A 224 -17.89 5.00 16.90
CA LYS A 224 -16.75 5.49 17.72
C LYS A 224 -16.45 4.59 18.92
N LEU A 225 -17.49 4.02 19.55
CA LEU A 225 -17.30 3.12 20.69
C LEU A 225 -16.66 1.81 20.25
N ILE A 226 -17.09 1.25 19.12
CA ILE A 226 -16.57 0.04 18.52
C ILE A 226 -15.11 0.23 18.08
N GLN A 227 -14.80 1.37 17.46
CA GLN A 227 -13.47 1.74 17.02
C GLN A 227 -12.45 1.77 18.18
N ARG A 228 -12.83 2.30 19.36
CA ARG A 228 -11.99 2.30 20.58
C ARG A 228 -11.62 0.89 21.05
N VAL A 229 -12.56 -0.07 20.90
CA VAL A 229 -12.37 -1.46 21.34
C VAL A 229 -11.50 -2.23 20.35
N VAL A 230 -11.59 -1.89 19.07
CA VAL A 230 -10.97 -2.64 17.97
C VAL A 230 -9.66 -2.01 17.52
N GLY A 231 -9.47 -0.72 17.81
CA GLY A 231 -8.23 0.00 17.50
C GLY A 231 -7.96 0.20 16.01
N ILE A 232 -9.01 0.31 15.19
CA ILE A 232 -8.93 0.63 13.75
C ILE A 232 -9.37 2.08 13.53
#